data_3810c928e596dd68a898de425c92ac24
#
_entry.id   3810c928e596dd68a898de425c92ac24
#
_cell.length_a   1.000
_cell.length_b   1.000
_cell.length_c   1.000
_cell.angle_alpha   90.00
_cell.angle_beta   90.00
_cell.angle_gamma   90.00
#
_symmetry.space_group_name_H-M   'P 1'
#
loop_
_entity.id
_entity.type
_entity.pdbx_description
1 polymer ?
#
loop_
_entity_poly.entity_id
_entity_poly.type
_entity_poly.pdbx_seq_one_letter_code
_entity_poly.pdbx_strand_id
1 'polypeptide(L)'
;MSRTRRFSGTRPGRSMAALAVVLVGLGGACQMFDQDDEPARTTPERPPGSRSEQPDATESPGAGEGIDLREAEVPDDHPIEHVVFIVKENRTYDNYFARYPGGEGTRTGQTSDGRTVELSVAPDVQEPDLGHSFFDGIIAINGGRMDGYDQILNGEDLAGYNSFTRKGIPNYWAYADNFVLGDHHFSSMYGPTFPEHLYTVGGQAADVVGNKLQTNAPGGYCDDPGETVYRFINMTKKEQNEVMRAERRVDLDTVGNFWEEVRACFDFEVIQDQLTANDISWHYYADEGSWMNALLAIKHMRFSKHWGRDITEEEQFMEDITSENLDEVTWVVPGPGVNEHPGGPSVCMGENWTVDHVNAIMRSKYWKSTVIFITWDDFGGFYDHVPPPQTDHMGLGPRSPLLVISPWAKQGFVDDTVTEPSSVLALIEEIHGLDCLTHRDCNASNLAQVFDFDQPASAPKDRKLILEERSCEGLPARISAQYEKHGDDAFRALGD
;
A
#
# COMPACT_ATOMS: atom_id res chain seq x y z
N MET A 1 41.02 20.85 49.91
CA MET A 1 42.36 20.52 49.36
C MET A 1 42.12 20.08 47.95
N SER A 2 42.06 21.03 47.04
CA SER A 2 43.12 21.55 46.16
C SER A 2 43.72 20.46 45.25
N ARG A 3 43.36 20.50 43.97
CA ARG A 3 44.23 20.94 42.89
C ARG A 3 43.52 20.86 41.50
N THR A 4 43.30 22.03 40.97
CA THR A 4 43.14 22.36 39.57
C THR A 4 44.35 21.94 38.74
N ARG A 5 44.12 21.42 37.51
CA ARG A 5 45.07 21.60 36.40
C ARG A 5 44.29 21.99 35.12
N ARG A 6 44.52 23.22 34.70
CA ARG A 6 44.33 23.71 33.31
C ARG A 6 45.43 23.14 32.45
N PHE A 7 45.11 22.74 31.23
CA PHE A 7 46.08 22.79 30.14
C PHE A 7 45.40 23.44 28.93
N SER A 8 46.07 24.48 28.49
CA SER A 8 45.80 25.29 27.30
C SER A 8 46.53 24.68 26.09
N GLY A 9 46.00 24.91 24.90
CA GLY A 9 46.85 24.86 23.70
C GLY A 9 46.14 24.38 22.46
N THR A 10 45.76 25.32 21.69
CA THR A 10 46.11 25.69 20.29
C THR A 10 45.32 25.02 19.19
N ARG A 11 44.55 25.88 18.50
CA ARG A 11 44.07 25.65 17.11
C ARG A 11 45.25 25.73 16.12
N PRO A 12 45.17 25.00 15.02
CA PRO A 12 45.25 25.62 13.69
C PRO A 12 44.16 25.03 12.78
N GLY A 13 43.50 25.81 11.93
CA GLY A 13 44.04 26.36 10.73
C GLY A 13 43.15 25.88 9.58
N ARG A 14 42.31 26.75 9.07
CA ARG A 14 41.47 26.57 7.87
C ARG A 14 42.31 26.18 6.65
N SER A 15 41.80 25.21 5.85
CA SER A 15 42.12 25.18 4.43
C SER A 15 40.81 24.95 3.64
N MET A 16 40.40 25.97 2.96
CA MET A 16 39.42 25.90 1.87
C MET A 16 40.07 25.18 0.69
N ALA A 17 39.45 24.13 0.17
CA ALA A 17 39.68 23.64 -1.17
C ALA A 17 38.45 23.91 -2.03
N ALA A 18 38.59 24.85 -2.91
CA ALA A 18 37.63 25.15 -3.96
C ALA A 18 37.72 24.04 -5.03
N LEU A 19 36.63 23.38 -5.32
CA LEU A 19 36.53 22.50 -6.49
C LEU A 19 35.92 23.27 -7.65
N ALA A 20 36.71 23.48 -8.69
CA ALA A 20 36.32 24.15 -9.92
C ALA A 20 35.47 23.20 -10.79
N VAL A 21 34.28 23.66 -11.15
CA VAL A 21 33.45 23.04 -12.21
C VAL A 21 34.01 23.44 -13.54
N VAL A 22 34.46 22.47 -14.35
CA VAL A 22 34.83 22.69 -15.75
C VAL A 22 33.61 22.46 -16.63
N LEU A 23 33.04 23.54 -17.14
CA LEU A 23 32.11 23.56 -18.23
C LEU A 23 32.88 23.36 -19.55
N VAL A 24 32.67 22.28 -20.26
CA VAL A 24 33.11 22.11 -21.64
C VAL A 24 31.90 22.39 -22.54
N GLY A 25 31.87 23.58 -23.11
CA GLY A 25 30.99 23.92 -24.21
C GLY A 25 31.56 23.40 -25.53
N LEU A 26 30.74 22.69 -26.29
CA LEU A 26 30.99 22.48 -27.72
C LEU A 26 29.84 23.09 -28.51
N GLY A 27 30.12 24.26 -29.06
CA GLY A 27 29.36 24.80 -30.14
C GLY A 27 29.81 24.17 -31.49
N GLY A 28 28.86 23.87 -32.32
CA GLY A 28 29.11 23.34 -33.69
C GLY A 28 27.96 23.74 -34.63
N ALA A 29 28.30 24.51 -35.59
CA ALA A 29 27.53 25.32 -36.49
C ALA A 29 26.50 24.60 -37.37
N CYS A 30 25.44 25.32 -37.70
CA CYS A 30 24.56 25.13 -38.88
C CYS A 30 25.34 25.06 -40.18
N GLN A 31 25.00 24.08 -41.00
CA GLN A 31 25.09 24.18 -42.44
C GLN A 31 23.83 23.63 -43.09
N MET A 32 23.13 24.53 -43.77
CA MET A 32 22.09 24.24 -44.75
C MET A 32 22.73 23.54 -45.96
N PHE A 33 22.09 22.55 -46.52
CA PHE A 33 22.19 22.20 -47.93
C PHE A 33 20.79 21.82 -48.47
N ASP A 34 20.54 22.40 -49.65
CA ASP A 34 19.35 22.38 -50.45
C ASP A 34 19.25 21.09 -51.28
N GLN A 35 17.99 20.69 -51.47
CA GLN A 35 17.32 20.06 -52.65
C GLN A 35 18.09 19.15 -53.62
N ASP A 36 17.53 18.00 -53.90
CA ASP A 36 16.87 17.52 -55.14
C ASP A 36 17.08 16.00 -55.41
N ASP A 37 16.00 15.40 -55.96
CA ASP A 37 15.92 14.19 -56.81
C ASP A 37 15.60 12.83 -56.16
N GLU A 38 14.30 12.48 -56.28
CA GLU A 38 13.76 11.11 -56.32
C GLU A 38 14.28 10.32 -57.56
N PRO A 39 14.34 9.00 -57.46
CA PRO A 39 13.39 8.27 -58.31
C PRO A 39 12.67 7.08 -57.60
N ALA A 40 11.46 6.91 -58.02
CA ALA A 40 10.49 5.88 -57.67
C ALA A 40 11.07 4.45 -57.71
N ARG A 41 10.76 3.67 -56.63
CA ARG A 41 10.83 2.21 -56.66
C ARG A 41 9.47 1.59 -56.38
N THR A 42 8.99 0.88 -57.36
CA THR A 42 7.84 0.03 -57.45
C THR A 42 7.78 -1.01 -56.32
N THR A 43 6.67 -1.05 -55.62
CA THR A 43 6.28 -2.15 -54.70
C THR A 43 5.76 -3.35 -55.49
N PRO A 44 6.14 -4.60 -55.14
CA PRO A 44 5.43 -5.78 -55.64
C PRO A 44 4.20 -6.08 -54.78
N GLU A 45 3.09 -6.31 -55.46
CA GLU A 45 1.80 -6.75 -54.90
C GLU A 45 1.95 -8.10 -54.15
N ARG A 46 1.37 -8.18 -52.97
CA ARG A 46 1.23 -9.40 -52.14
C ARG A 46 -0.17 -9.99 -52.35
N PRO A 47 -0.29 -11.31 -52.53
CA PRO A 47 -1.61 -11.94 -52.76
C PRO A 47 -2.47 -11.97 -51.47
N PRO A 48 -3.81 -12.05 -51.58
CA PRO A 48 -4.73 -11.99 -50.45
C PRO A 48 -4.72 -13.31 -49.66
N GLY A 49 -4.22 -13.24 -48.44
CA GLY A 49 -4.28 -14.32 -47.46
C GLY A 49 -5.09 -13.89 -46.25
N SER A 50 -6.05 -14.71 -45.90
CA SER A 50 -7.01 -14.73 -44.80
C SER A 50 -6.65 -13.87 -43.58
N ARG A 51 -7.50 -12.87 -43.30
CA ARG A 51 -7.59 -12.23 -42.01
C ARG A 51 -8.14 -13.25 -40.99
N SER A 52 -7.34 -13.64 -40.03
CA SER A 52 -7.84 -14.10 -38.74
C SER A 52 -8.31 -12.85 -37.97
N GLU A 53 -9.59 -12.79 -37.70
CA GLU A 53 -10.17 -11.80 -36.80
C GLU A 53 -9.56 -11.99 -35.41
N GLN A 54 -8.73 -11.03 -34.99
CA GLN A 54 -8.48 -10.81 -33.58
C GLN A 54 -9.74 -10.19 -32.97
N PRO A 55 -10.20 -10.62 -31.79
CA PRO A 55 -11.30 -9.96 -31.15
C PRO A 55 -10.90 -8.52 -30.82
N ASP A 56 -11.73 -7.59 -31.25
CA ASP A 56 -11.67 -6.18 -30.86
C ASP A 56 -11.61 -6.09 -29.34
N ALA A 57 -10.61 -5.37 -28.83
CA ALA A 57 -10.60 -4.95 -27.46
C ALA A 57 -11.87 -4.12 -27.21
N THR A 58 -12.78 -4.69 -26.46
CA THR A 58 -14.00 -4.03 -26.01
C THR A 58 -13.61 -2.73 -25.33
N GLU A 59 -14.17 -1.63 -25.81
CA GLU A 59 -14.09 -0.30 -25.19
C GLU A 59 -14.41 -0.43 -23.70
N SER A 60 -13.43 -0.13 -22.85
CA SER A 60 -13.66 0.10 -21.43
C SER A 60 -14.60 1.29 -21.27
N PRO A 61 -15.55 1.26 -20.31
CA PRO A 61 -16.48 2.36 -20.07
C PRO A 61 -15.71 3.67 -19.89
N GLY A 62 -16.17 4.72 -20.55
CA GLY A 62 -15.51 6.04 -20.52
C GLY A 62 -15.39 6.57 -19.10
N ALA A 63 -14.20 7.03 -18.73
CA ALA A 63 -13.93 7.76 -17.51
C ALA A 63 -14.84 8.99 -17.41
N GLY A 64 -15.87 8.94 -16.54
CA GLY A 64 -16.84 10.02 -16.47
C GLY A 64 -17.78 10.06 -15.28
N GLU A 65 -18.14 8.93 -14.75
CA GLU A 65 -18.90 8.81 -13.49
C GLU A 65 -18.25 7.67 -12.72
N GLY A 66 -17.91 7.88 -11.43
CA GLY A 66 -17.33 6.84 -10.59
C GLY A 66 -18.18 5.57 -10.69
N ILE A 67 -17.55 4.42 -10.84
CA ILE A 67 -18.26 3.14 -10.81
C ILE A 67 -18.75 3.00 -9.36
N ASP A 68 -20.07 2.96 -9.17
CA ASP A 68 -20.65 2.62 -7.86
C ASP A 68 -20.44 1.11 -7.64
N LEU A 69 -19.60 0.77 -6.67
CA LEU A 69 -19.25 -0.60 -6.32
C LEU A 69 -20.10 -1.16 -5.16
N ARG A 70 -21.09 -0.42 -4.68
CA ARG A 70 -21.99 -0.87 -3.61
C ARG A 70 -22.98 -1.90 -4.13
N GLU A 71 -22.78 -3.16 -3.78
CA GLU A 71 -23.59 -4.28 -4.23
C GLU A 71 -24.62 -4.76 -3.19
N ALA A 72 -24.40 -4.43 -1.90
CA ALA A 72 -25.24 -4.88 -0.78
C ALA A 72 -25.37 -3.77 0.28
N GLU A 73 -26.41 -3.86 1.10
CA GLU A 73 -26.63 -2.96 2.24
C GLU A 73 -26.35 -3.72 3.54
N VAL A 74 -25.79 -3.02 4.53
CA VAL A 74 -25.68 -3.53 5.90
C VAL A 74 -27.06 -3.35 6.56
N PRO A 75 -27.66 -4.41 7.15
CA PRO A 75 -28.96 -4.27 7.82
C PRO A 75 -28.87 -3.32 9.02
N ASP A 76 -29.90 -2.51 9.28
CA ASP A 76 -29.95 -1.59 10.42
C ASP A 76 -29.77 -2.26 11.80
N ASP A 77 -30.10 -3.58 11.90
CA ASP A 77 -29.99 -4.37 13.11
C ASP A 77 -28.73 -5.29 13.13
N HIS A 78 -27.70 -4.91 12.35
CA HIS A 78 -26.42 -5.62 12.33
C HIS A 78 -25.78 -5.68 13.71
N PRO A 79 -25.04 -6.76 14.03
CA PRO A 79 -24.45 -6.97 15.34
C PRO A 79 -23.03 -6.40 15.48
N ILE A 80 -22.49 -5.71 14.49
CA ILE A 80 -21.14 -5.14 14.53
C ILE A 80 -21.17 -3.85 15.36
N GLU A 81 -20.39 -3.82 16.44
CA GLU A 81 -20.19 -2.67 17.32
C GLU A 81 -18.73 -2.21 17.32
N HIS A 82 -17.81 -3.08 16.85
CA HIS A 82 -16.39 -2.78 16.83
C HIS A 82 -15.78 -3.13 15.47
N VAL A 83 -15.08 -2.17 14.87
CA VAL A 83 -14.28 -2.34 13.66
C VAL A 83 -12.81 -2.18 14.02
N VAL A 84 -12.00 -3.19 13.74
CA VAL A 84 -10.54 -3.13 13.91
C VAL A 84 -9.89 -3.24 12.54
N PHE A 85 -9.14 -2.23 12.13
CA PHE A 85 -8.47 -2.15 10.87
C PHE A 85 -6.96 -2.24 11.06
N ILE A 86 -6.37 -3.38 10.71
CA ILE A 86 -4.93 -3.64 10.76
C ILE A 86 -4.35 -3.40 9.37
N VAL A 87 -3.42 -2.46 9.24
CA VAL A 87 -2.76 -2.12 7.98
C VAL A 87 -1.29 -2.45 8.10
N LYS A 88 -0.85 -3.44 7.33
CA LYS A 88 0.53 -3.93 7.28
C LYS A 88 1.24 -3.40 6.03
N GLU A 89 2.49 -3.85 5.81
CA GLU A 89 3.36 -3.28 4.79
C GLU A 89 3.64 -4.23 3.62
N ASN A 90 3.34 -3.72 2.45
CA ASN A 90 3.93 -4.00 1.15
C ASN A 90 3.87 -5.47 0.69
N ARG A 91 2.66 -5.99 0.42
CA ARG A 91 2.50 -7.34 -0.16
C ARG A 91 1.36 -7.40 -1.18
N THR A 92 1.56 -8.19 -2.25
CA THR A 92 0.48 -8.46 -3.20
C THR A 92 -0.32 -9.70 -2.83
N TYR A 93 -1.53 -9.80 -3.40
CA TYR A 93 -2.33 -11.01 -3.31
C TYR A 93 -1.56 -12.22 -3.84
N ASP A 94 -0.93 -12.14 -5.02
CA ASP A 94 -0.17 -13.26 -5.58
C ASP A 94 1.07 -13.61 -4.74
N ASN A 95 1.68 -12.67 -4.06
CA ASN A 95 2.79 -12.97 -3.15
C ASN A 95 2.33 -13.85 -1.98
N TYR A 96 1.11 -13.66 -1.43
CA TYR A 96 0.62 -14.41 -0.28
C TYR A 96 -0.31 -15.57 -0.64
N PHE A 97 -1.20 -15.36 -1.61
CA PHE A 97 -2.31 -16.27 -1.88
C PHE A 97 -2.39 -16.78 -3.33
N ALA A 98 -1.35 -16.59 -4.16
CA ALA A 98 -1.34 -17.10 -5.54
C ALA A 98 -1.66 -18.60 -5.67
N ARG A 99 -1.45 -19.35 -4.61
CA ARG A 99 -1.66 -20.82 -4.55
C ARG A 99 -2.89 -21.21 -3.72
N TYR A 100 -3.69 -20.23 -3.28
CA TYR A 100 -4.87 -20.49 -2.45
C TYR A 100 -6.00 -21.10 -3.29
N PRO A 101 -6.61 -22.21 -2.86
CA PRO A 101 -7.66 -22.87 -3.62
C PRO A 101 -8.93 -22.02 -3.68
N GLY A 102 -9.43 -21.75 -4.88
CA GLY A 102 -10.66 -20.99 -5.09
C GLY A 102 -10.46 -19.50 -5.28
N GLY A 103 -9.25 -18.97 -5.03
CA GLY A 103 -8.91 -17.57 -5.33
C GLY A 103 -8.32 -17.42 -6.73
N GLU A 104 -8.35 -16.20 -7.27
CA GLU A 104 -7.77 -15.85 -8.55
C GLU A 104 -6.27 -15.58 -8.43
N GLY A 105 -5.50 -16.65 -8.25
CA GLY A 105 -4.04 -16.62 -8.14
C GLY A 105 -3.34 -17.25 -9.33
N THR A 106 -2.05 -16.97 -9.50
CA THR A 106 -1.21 -17.54 -10.56
C THR A 106 0.05 -18.21 -10.01
N ARG A 107 0.61 -19.15 -10.78
CA ARG A 107 1.91 -19.76 -10.48
C ARG A 107 3.03 -19.26 -11.39
N THR A 108 2.68 -18.43 -12.35
CA THR A 108 3.61 -17.88 -13.31
C THR A 108 3.42 -16.40 -13.47
N GLY A 109 4.49 -15.67 -13.76
CA GLY A 109 4.46 -14.25 -14.07
C GLY A 109 4.94 -13.96 -15.48
N GLN A 110 4.53 -12.83 -16.03
CA GLN A 110 5.02 -12.31 -17.29
C GLN A 110 6.13 -11.31 -17.03
N THR A 111 7.16 -11.28 -17.86
CA THR A 111 8.25 -10.29 -17.81
C THR A 111 8.19 -9.36 -19.02
N SER A 112 8.81 -8.20 -18.93
CA SER A 112 8.80 -7.15 -19.94
C SER A 112 9.36 -7.60 -21.31
N ASP A 113 10.24 -8.60 -21.30
CA ASP A 113 10.81 -9.21 -22.53
C ASP A 113 9.96 -10.35 -23.13
N GLY A 114 8.74 -10.57 -22.55
CA GLY A 114 7.76 -11.54 -23.04
C GLY A 114 8.00 -12.97 -22.57
N ARG A 115 8.90 -13.20 -21.60
CA ARG A 115 9.05 -14.53 -20.98
C ARG A 115 7.94 -14.78 -19.96
N THR A 116 7.55 -16.04 -19.82
CA THR A 116 6.78 -16.53 -18.69
C THR A 116 7.73 -17.19 -17.70
N VAL A 117 7.68 -16.79 -16.44
CA VAL A 117 8.53 -17.31 -15.36
C VAL A 117 7.67 -17.95 -14.28
N GLU A 118 8.17 -19.03 -13.65
CA GLU A 118 7.52 -19.62 -12.48
C GLU A 118 7.70 -18.71 -11.25
N LEU A 119 6.65 -18.50 -10.48
CA LEU A 119 6.77 -17.85 -9.16
C LEU A 119 7.53 -18.76 -8.22
N SER A 120 8.70 -18.32 -7.77
CA SER A 120 9.50 -19.06 -6.79
C SER A 120 8.80 -19.11 -5.42
N VAL A 121 9.28 -19.92 -4.51
CA VAL A 121 8.78 -19.87 -3.12
C VAL A 121 9.32 -18.62 -2.44
N ALA A 122 8.43 -17.83 -1.87
CA ALA A 122 8.79 -16.60 -1.18
C ALA A 122 9.68 -16.90 0.04
N PRO A 123 10.78 -16.15 0.24
CA PRO A 123 11.57 -16.20 1.46
C PRO A 123 10.83 -15.52 2.62
N ASP A 124 11.21 -15.83 3.85
CA ASP A 124 10.67 -15.17 5.04
C ASP A 124 11.15 -13.71 5.16
N VAL A 125 12.41 -13.48 4.83
CA VAL A 125 13.03 -12.15 4.74
C VAL A 125 13.51 -11.94 3.31
N GLN A 126 13.18 -10.80 2.74
CA GLN A 126 13.65 -10.41 1.42
C GLN A 126 14.41 -9.09 1.48
N GLU A 127 15.63 -9.11 0.97
CA GLU A 127 16.50 -7.96 0.81
C GLU A 127 17.21 -8.01 -0.56
N PRO A 128 17.40 -6.88 -1.24
CA PRO A 128 16.94 -5.55 -0.85
C PRO A 128 15.44 -5.38 -0.99
N ASP A 129 14.96 -4.24 -0.51
CA ASP A 129 13.63 -3.75 -0.83
C ASP A 129 13.45 -3.58 -2.34
N LEU A 130 12.22 -3.76 -2.82
CA LEU A 130 11.87 -3.62 -4.23
C LEU A 130 11.24 -2.23 -4.48
N GLY A 131 11.37 -1.73 -5.70
CA GLY A 131 10.71 -0.49 -6.08
C GLY A 131 9.20 -0.59 -5.99
N HIS A 132 8.59 0.31 -5.23
CA HIS A 132 7.13 0.43 -5.06
C HIS A 132 6.68 1.89 -4.98
N SER A 133 7.46 2.80 -5.56
CA SER A 133 7.03 4.18 -5.77
C SER A 133 5.86 4.27 -6.75
N PHE A 134 5.23 5.44 -6.83
CA PHE A 134 4.16 5.71 -7.80
C PHE A 134 4.58 5.35 -9.25
N PHE A 135 5.82 5.67 -9.62
CA PHE A 135 6.34 5.31 -10.94
C PHE A 135 6.61 3.82 -11.09
N ASP A 136 7.11 3.16 -10.03
CA ASP A 136 7.30 1.71 -10.07
C ASP A 136 5.96 0.98 -10.25
N GLY A 137 4.88 1.46 -9.63
CA GLY A 137 3.54 0.92 -9.84
C GLY A 137 3.06 1.06 -11.29
N ILE A 138 3.25 2.24 -11.90
CA ILE A 138 2.93 2.45 -13.32
C ILE A 138 3.77 1.53 -14.22
N ILE A 139 5.07 1.37 -13.94
CA ILE A 139 5.97 0.47 -14.67
C ILE A 139 5.51 -0.98 -14.52
N ALA A 140 5.26 -1.43 -13.31
CA ALA A 140 4.86 -2.80 -12.99
C ALA A 140 3.57 -3.21 -13.70
N ILE A 141 2.54 -2.36 -13.61
CA ILE A 141 1.23 -2.56 -14.25
C ILE A 141 1.34 -2.50 -15.78
N ASN A 142 2.21 -1.66 -16.31
CA ASN A 142 2.51 -1.52 -17.74
C ASN A 142 1.26 -1.46 -18.63
N GLY A 143 0.33 -0.54 -18.28
CA GLY A 143 -0.92 -0.35 -19.01
C GLY A 143 -1.88 -1.54 -18.96
N GLY A 144 -1.85 -2.30 -17.87
CA GLY A 144 -2.69 -3.47 -17.63
C GLY A 144 -2.09 -4.80 -18.12
N ARG A 145 -0.85 -4.81 -18.64
CA ARG A 145 -0.18 -6.05 -19.05
C ARG A 145 0.42 -6.84 -17.89
N MET A 146 0.61 -6.20 -16.76
CA MET A 146 1.19 -6.80 -15.55
C MET A 146 2.53 -7.50 -15.79
N ASP A 147 3.36 -6.94 -16.66
CA ASP A 147 4.61 -7.55 -17.14
C ASP A 147 5.85 -6.66 -16.89
N GLY A 148 5.73 -5.59 -16.12
CA GLY A 148 6.82 -4.64 -15.88
C GLY A 148 7.55 -4.78 -14.54
N TYR A 149 7.24 -5.77 -13.71
CA TYR A 149 7.84 -5.96 -12.38
C TYR A 149 9.35 -6.30 -12.41
N ASP A 150 9.88 -6.71 -13.55
CA ASP A 150 11.31 -6.86 -13.78
C ASP A 150 12.03 -5.56 -14.16
N GLN A 151 11.30 -4.45 -14.30
CA GLN A 151 11.82 -3.14 -14.68
C GLN A 151 11.82 -2.12 -13.54
N ILE A 152 11.22 -2.45 -12.39
CA ILE A 152 11.24 -1.60 -11.19
C ILE A 152 12.60 -1.67 -10.49
N LEU A 153 12.84 -0.78 -9.56
CA LEU A 153 14.08 -0.80 -8.76
C LEU A 153 14.27 -2.17 -8.08
N ASN A 154 15.45 -2.78 -8.24
CA ASN A 154 15.79 -4.11 -7.73
C ASN A 154 14.92 -5.27 -8.27
N GLY A 155 14.14 -5.05 -9.33
CA GLY A 155 13.27 -6.07 -9.96
C GLY A 155 13.96 -6.93 -11.00
N GLU A 156 15.13 -6.51 -11.55
CA GLU A 156 15.81 -7.11 -12.70
C GLU A 156 16.25 -8.56 -12.50
N ASP A 157 16.42 -9.01 -11.27
CA ASP A 157 16.76 -10.39 -10.92
C ASP A 157 15.53 -11.26 -10.57
N LEU A 158 14.33 -10.76 -10.88
CA LEU A 158 13.04 -11.39 -10.63
C LEU A 158 12.74 -11.61 -9.12
N ALA A 159 13.28 -10.75 -8.26
CA ALA A 159 13.12 -10.85 -6.83
C ALA A 159 11.65 -10.77 -6.38
N GLY A 160 10.83 -9.98 -7.06
CA GLY A 160 9.39 -9.84 -6.81
C GLY A 160 8.54 -11.03 -7.32
N TYR A 161 9.09 -11.90 -8.20
CA TYR A 161 8.37 -13.04 -8.77
C TYR A 161 8.40 -14.26 -7.84
N ASN A 162 7.76 -14.13 -6.70
CA ASN A 162 7.69 -15.19 -5.70
C ASN A 162 6.33 -15.24 -5.01
N SER A 163 6.01 -16.37 -4.40
CA SER A 163 4.75 -16.57 -3.66
C SER A 163 4.95 -17.49 -2.48
N PHE A 164 4.33 -17.15 -1.35
CA PHE A 164 4.27 -18.02 -0.19
C PHE A 164 3.43 -19.27 -0.48
N THR A 165 3.79 -20.33 0.22
CA THR A 165 2.96 -21.53 0.29
C THR A 165 2.20 -21.53 1.61
N ARG A 166 1.17 -22.39 1.75
CA ARG A 166 0.50 -22.62 3.04
C ARG A 166 1.48 -22.89 4.18
N LYS A 167 2.60 -23.56 3.92
CA LYS A 167 3.63 -23.82 4.94
C LYS A 167 4.41 -22.57 5.30
N GLY A 168 4.54 -21.63 4.38
CA GLY A 168 5.27 -20.38 4.56
C GLY A 168 4.53 -19.37 5.44
N ILE A 169 3.19 -19.32 5.34
CA ILE A 169 2.30 -18.41 6.10
C ILE A 169 1.05 -19.18 6.57
N PRO A 170 1.21 -20.23 7.41
CA PRO A 170 0.13 -21.15 7.73
C PRO A 170 -1.06 -20.51 8.44
N ASN A 171 -0.80 -19.48 9.26
CA ASN A 171 -1.82 -18.81 10.06
C ASN A 171 -2.69 -17.89 9.22
N TYR A 172 -2.12 -17.15 8.28
CA TYR A 172 -2.90 -16.35 7.32
C TYR A 172 -3.81 -17.24 6.47
N TRP A 173 -3.31 -18.40 6.03
CA TRP A 173 -4.13 -19.37 5.30
C TRP A 173 -5.21 -20.00 6.19
N ALA A 174 -4.95 -20.19 7.48
CA ALA A 174 -5.97 -20.67 8.41
C ALA A 174 -7.08 -19.64 8.62
N TYR A 175 -6.76 -18.34 8.65
CA TYR A 175 -7.77 -17.28 8.66
C TYR A 175 -8.61 -17.30 7.37
N ALA A 176 -7.98 -17.37 6.20
CA ALA A 176 -8.70 -17.48 4.92
C ALA A 176 -9.60 -18.72 4.84
N ASP A 177 -9.15 -19.88 5.32
CA ASP A 177 -9.94 -21.13 5.36
C ASP A 177 -11.20 -21.02 6.24
N ASN A 178 -11.19 -20.18 7.25
CA ASN A 178 -12.25 -20.08 8.26
C ASN A 178 -13.09 -18.80 8.19
N PHE A 179 -12.61 -17.78 7.50
CA PHE A 179 -13.24 -16.47 7.38
C PHE A 179 -13.27 -16.05 5.91
N VAL A 180 -13.13 -14.76 5.61
CA VAL A 180 -13.16 -14.26 4.24
C VAL A 180 -11.77 -13.87 3.77
N LEU A 181 -11.46 -14.22 2.52
CA LEU A 181 -10.32 -13.76 1.76
C LEU A 181 -10.84 -12.93 0.58
N GLY A 182 -10.53 -11.63 0.54
CA GLY A 182 -10.76 -10.80 -0.64
C GLY A 182 -9.66 -11.05 -1.68
N ASP A 183 -10.04 -11.44 -2.89
CA ASP A 183 -9.08 -11.68 -3.97
C ASP A 183 -9.07 -10.59 -5.05
N HIS A 184 -9.99 -9.62 -4.95
CA HIS A 184 -10.01 -8.40 -5.74
C HIS A 184 -9.91 -7.14 -4.86
N HIS A 185 -9.10 -7.20 -3.81
CA HIS A 185 -8.76 -6.04 -3.00
C HIS A 185 -7.50 -5.38 -3.58
N PHE A 186 -7.61 -4.12 -3.97
CA PHE A 186 -6.54 -3.35 -4.60
C PHE A 186 -6.02 -2.28 -3.65
N SER A 187 -4.73 -1.94 -3.70
CA SER A 187 -4.25 -0.73 -3.05
C SER A 187 -4.92 0.51 -3.64
N SER A 188 -5.08 1.56 -2.84
CA SER A 188 -5.86 2.75 -3.25
C SER A 188 -5.19 3.54 -4.37
N MET A 189 -3.88 3.36 -4.55
CA MET A 189 -3.11 4.01 -5.60
C MET A 189 -1.92 3.15 -6.05
N TYR A 190 -1.08 3.67 -6.92
CA TYR A 190 0.09 2.94 -7.44
C TYR A 190 1.23 2.76 -6.43
N GLY A 191 1.09 3.23 -5.19
CA GLY A 191 2.09 3.34 -4.14
C GLY A 191 2.65 4.78 -4.05
N PRO A 192 3.51 5.09 -3.10
CA PRO A 192 4.04 4.25 -2.02
C PRO A 192 3.22 4.35 -0.72
N THR A 193 3.73 3.77 0.35
CA THR A 193 3.10 3.60 1.67
C THR A 193 2.48 4.86 2.27
N PHE A 194 3.18 6.00 2.32
CA PHE A 194 2.64 7.16 3.04
C PHE A 194 1.28 7.63 2.49
N PRO A 195 1.10 7.90 1.18
CA PRO A 195 -0.21 8.26 0.68
C PRO A 195 -1.24 7.12 0.77
N GLU A 196 -0.84 5.84 0.71
CA GLU A 196 -1.74 4.70 0.95
C GLU A 196 -2.33 4.73 2.37
N HIS A 197 -1.50 5.01 3.39
CA HIS A 197 -1.99 5.18 4.76
C HIS A 197 -2.95 6.37 4.93
N LEU A 198 -2.81 7.45 4.14
CA LEU A 198 -3.77 8.56 4.14
C LEU A 198 -5.15 8.12 3.64
N TYR A 199 -5.22 7.21 2.65
CA TYR A 199 -6.50 6.64 2.19
C TYR A 199 -7.23 5.87 3.29
N THR A 200 -6.51 5.23 4.22
CA THR A 200 -7.13 4.46 5.32
C THR A 200 -7.88 5.33 6.35
N VAL A 201 -7.67 6.64 6.33
CA VAL A 201 -8.29 7.59 7.28
C VAL A 201 -9.08 8.69 6.59
N GLY A 202 -8.80 9.00 5.34
CA GLY A 202 -9.38 10.15 4.66
C GLY A 202 -10.06 9.85 3.31
N GLY A 203 -10.02 8.61 2.81
CA GLY A 203 -10.52 8.27 1.47
C GLY A 203 -9.80 9.07 0.35
N GLN A 204 -8.66 9.67 0.67
CA GLN A 204 -7.82 10.48 -0.22
C GLN A 204 -6.40 10.61 0.33
N ALA A 205 -5.47 11.02 -0.53
CA ALA A 205 -4.10 11.35 -0.15
C ALA A 205 -3.70 12.80 -0.46
N ALA A 206 -4.62 13.73 -0.66
CA ALA A 206 -4.36 15.10 -1.11
C ALA A 206 -3.48 15.15 -2.38
N ASP A 207 -3.70 14.21 -3.30
CA ASP A 207 -2.93 14.02 -4.55
C ASP A 207 -1.43 13.72 -4.33
N VAL A 208 -1.01 13.29 -3.15
CA VAL A 208 0.38 12.91 -2.83
C VAL A 208 0.75 11.64 -3.57
N VAL A 209 1.93 11.64 -4.19
CA VAL A 209 2.46 10.55 -5.03
C VAL A 209 3.81 10.01 -4.53
N GLY A 210 4.21 10.36 -3.33
CA GLY A 210 5.52 9.95 -2.81
C GLY A 210 5.60 9.94 -1.30
N ASN A 211 6.54 9.17 -0.79
CA ASN A 211 6.99 9.28 0.59
C ASN A 211 7.71 10.63 0.80
N LYS A 212 7.96 11.02 2.04
CA LYS A 212 8.68 12.25 2.34
C LYS A 212 10.09 12.24 1.73
N LEU A 213 10.49 13.39 1.18
CA LEU A 213 11.77 13.54 0.47
C LEU A 213 12.97 13.70 1.41
N GLN A 214 12.74 14.03 2.67
CA GLN A 214 13.79 14.29 3.65
C GLN A 214 13.52 13.52 4.93
N THR A 215 14.58 12.95 5.49
CA THR A 215 14.48 12.05 6.63
C THR A 215 15.24 12.62 7.82
N ASN A 216 14.97 13.86 8.16
CA ASN A 216 15.81 14.58 9.13
C ASN A 216 15.45 14.33 10.59
N ALA A 217 14.26 13.79 10.88
CA ALA A 217 13.88 13.54 12.27
C ALA A 217 12.89 12.37 12.39
N PRO A 218 12.92 11.59 13.47
CA PRO A 218 11.82 10.73 13.85
C PRO A 218 10.53 11.56 13.94
N GLY A 219 9.44 11.06 13.36
CA GLY A 219 8.16 11.73 13.38
C GLY A 219 7.90 12.64 12.19
N GLY A 220 8.64 13.66 12.01
CA GLY A 220 8.53 14.58 10.87
C GLY A 220 7.14 15.08 10.51
N TYR A 221 6.78 15.12 9.22
CA TYR A 221 5.50 15.58 8.70
C TYR A 221 5.09 16.96 9.25
N CYS A 222 3.99 17.05 10.01
CA CYS A 222 3.56 18.32 10.59
C CYS A 222 4.52 18.90 11.64
N ASP A 223 5.35 18.09 12.28
CA ASP A 223 6.35 18.53 13.24
C ASP A 223 7.60 19.14 12.60
N ASP A 224 7.92 18.76 11.37
CA ASP A 224 9.03 19.32 10.63
C ASP A 224 8.57 20.18 9.46
N PRO A 225 8.70 21.51 9.56
CA PRO A 225 8.32 22.41 8.45
C PRO A 225 9.23 22.30 7.21
N GLY A 226 10.36 21.60 7.32
CA GLY A 226 11.28 21.34 6.21
C GLY A 226 10.98 20.08 5.43
N GLU A 227 10.11 19.22 5.93
CA GLU A 227 9.73 18.00 5.22
C GLU A 227 8.74 18.25 4.09
N THR A 228 9.03 17.67 2.94
CA THR A 228 8.26 17.83 1.71
C THR A 228 7.97 16.48 1.06
N VAL A 229 6.92 16.49 0.24
CA VAL A 229 6.51 15.36 -0.60
C VAL A 229 6.18 15.86 -2.00
N TYR A 230 6.18 14.98 -2.99
CA TYR A 230 5.59 15.28 -4.29
C TYR A 230 4.09 14.99 -4.27
N ARG A 231 3.33 15.85 -4.95
CA ARG A 231 1.92 15.63 -5.25
C ARG A 231 1.58 16.11 -6.65
N PHE A 232 0.45 15.70 -7.19
CA PHE A 232 -0.08 16.37 -8.38
C PHE A 232 -0.48 17.81 -8.09
N ILE A 233 -0.25 18.69 -9.05
CA ILE A 233 -0.79 20.05 -9.04
C ILE A 233 -2.32 19.98 -9.11
N ASN A 234 -3.01 21.08 -8.79
CA ASN A 234 -4.46 21.15 -8.99
C ASN A 234 -4.79 21.06 -10.49
N MET A 235 -5.21 19.89 -10.93
CA MET A 235 -5.48 19.57 -12.34
C MET A 235 -6.94 19.78 -12.73
N THR A 236 -7.14 20.33 -13.92
CA THR A 236 -8.44 20.27 -14.59
C THR A 236 -8.78 18.82 -15.00
N LYS A 237 -10.06 18.49 -15.22
CA LYS A 237 -10.47 17.16 -15.70
C LYS A 237 -9.77 16.75 -17.00
N LYS A 238 -9.44 17.71 -17.88
CA LYS A 238 -8.69 17.45 -19.11
C LYS A 238 -7.26 16.98 -18.79
N GLU A 239 -6.61 17.63 -17.84
CA GLU A 239 -5.24 17.29 -17.41
C GLU A 239 -5.22 15.96 -16.68
N GLN A 240 -6.19 15.68 -15.79
CA GLN A 240 -6.34 14.34 -15.18
C GLN A 240 -6.46 13.25 -16.23
N ASN A 241 -7.30 13.46 -17.26
CA ASN A 241 -7.42 12.51 -18.38
C ASN A 241 -6.13 12.40 -19.23
N GLU A 242 -5.30 13.42 -19.26
CA GLU A 242 -4.00 13.38 -19.91
C GLU A 242 -3.02 12.53 -19.11
N VAL A 243 -2.96 12.71 -17.80
CA VAL A 243 -2.18 11.90 -16.86
C VAL A 243 -2.59 10.43 -16.96
N MET A 244 -3.88 10.10 -16.82
CA MET A 244 -4.38 8.73 -16.92
C MET A 244 -4.00 8.03 -18.24
N ARG A 245 -3.99 8.77 -19.35
CA ARG A 245 -3.51 8.22 -20.64
C ARG A 245 -1.99 8.05 -20.68
N ALA A 246 -1.24 8.92 -20.00
CA ALA A 246 0.21 8.82 -19.90
C ALA A 246 0.61 7.60 -19.05
N GLU A 247 -0.05 7.38 -17.92
CA GLU A 247 0.11 6.20 -17.06
C GLU A 247 -0.08 4.89 -17.84
N ARG A 248 -1.18 4.78 -18.59
CA ARG A 248 -1.45 3.59 -19.45
C ARG A 248 -0.38 3.34 -20.51
N ARG A 249 0.40 4.34 -20.89
CA ARG A 249 1.50 4.23 -21.87
C ARG A 249 2.87 4.20 -21.23
N VAL A 250 2.94 4.25 -19.89
CA VAL A 250 4.19 4.35 -19.12
C VAL A 250 5.02 5.59 -19.54
N ASP A 251 4.33 6.70 -19.84
CA ASP A 251 4.95 7.99 -20.18
C ASP A 251 5.20 8.78 -18.90
N LEU A 252 6.22 8.38 -18.15
CA LEU A 252 6.55 8.92 -16.83
C LEU A 252 6.93 10.40 -16.88
N ASP A 253 7.53 10.86 -17.96
CA ASP A 253 7.88 12.26 -18.15
C ASP A 253 6.62 13.14 -18.20
N THR A 254 5.58 12.70 -18.93
CA THR A 254 4.30 13.42 -18.95
C THR A 254 3.64 13.41 -17.57
N VAL A 255 3.63 12.28 -16.87
CA VAL A 255 3.06 12.18 -15.51
C VAL A 255 3.79 13.13 -14.55
N GLY A 256 5.13 13.07 -14.51
CA GLY A 256 5.96 13.88 -13.62
C GLY A 256 5.90 15.38 -13.89
N ASN A 257 5.53 15.81 -15.10
CA ASN A 257 5.33 17.23 -15.41
C ASN A 257 4.15 17.86 -14.66
N PHE A 258 3.26 17.06 -14.10
CA PHE A 258 2.14 17.51 -13.28
C PHE A 258 2.42 17.47 -11.78
N TRP A 259 3.65 17.18 -11.36
CA TRP A 259 4.00 17.14 -9.94
C TRP A 259 4.55 18.47 -9.44
N GLU A 260 4.26 18.77 -8.19
CA GLU A 260 4.86 19.85 -7.41
C GLU A 260 5.35 19.34 -6.06
N GLU A 261 6.39 19.97 -5.51
CA GLU A 261 6.86 19.70 -4.17
C GLU A 261 6.10 20.57 -3.16
N VAL A 262 5.53 19.95 -2.15
CA VAL A 262 4.78 20.66 -1.10
C VAL A 262 5.19 20.17 0.28
N ARG A 263 4.89 20.97 1.30
CA ARG A 263 5.09 20.58 2.69
C ARG A 263 4.25 19.34 3.02
N ALA A 264 4.85 18.37 3.72
CA ALA A 264 4.19 17.12 4.13
C ALA A 264 3.31 17.29 5.37
N CYS A 265 2.39 18.27 5.34
CA CYS A 265 1.45 18.54 6.43
C CYS A 265 0.14 19.07 5.87
N PHE A 266 -0.91 18.29 5.94
CA PHE A 266 -2.20 18.52 5.33
C PHE A 266 -3.26 18.85 6.39
N ASP A 267 -4.45 19.28 5.96
CA ASP A 267 -5.53 19.70 6.88
C ASP A 267 -6.90 19.38 6.26
N PHE A 268 -7.03 18.22 5.58
CA PHE A 268 -8.33 17.73 5.09
C PHE A 268 -9.06 16.92 6.17
N GLU A 269 -10.36 16.80 6.04
CA GLU A 269 -11.22 16.02 6.93
C GLU A 269 -10.85 14.53 6.88
N VAL A 270 -10.81 13.87 8.02
CA VAL A 270 -10.58 12.43 8.19
C VAL A 270 -11.77 11.82 8.93
N ILE A 271 -11.94 10.50 8.83
CA ILE A 271 -13.08 9.81 9.45
C ILE A 271 -13.14 10.02 10.96
N GLN A 272 -12.01 10.21 11.64
CA GLN A 272 -11.91 10.51 13.06
C GLN A 272 -12.61 11.82 13.46
N ASP A 273 -12.73 12.79 12.54
CA ASP A 273 -13.49 14.02 12.77
C ASP A 273 -14.99 13.71 12.88
N GLN A 274 -15.51 12.91 11.95
CA GLN A 274 -16.91 12.52 11.95
C GLN A 274 -17.26 11.61 13.13
N LEU A 275 -16.39 10.64 13.45
CA LEU A 275 -16.56 9.78 14.64
C LEU A 275 -16.63 10.63 15.90
N THR A 276 -15.71 11.58 16.07
CA THR A 276 -15.71 12.51 17.21
C THR A 276 -16.97 13.39 17.24
N ALA A 277 -17.44 13.89 16.12
CA ALA A 277 -18.61 14.74 16.02
C ALA A 277 -19.92 14.02 16.37
N ASN A 278 -19.93 12.69 16.22
CA ASN A 278 -21.09 11.83 16.50
C ASN A 278 -20.96 11.01 17.79
N ASP A 279 -19.99 11.35 18.67
CA ASP A 279 -19.74 10.68 19.95
C ASP A 279 -19.41 9.16 19.80
N ILE A 280 -18.84 8.75 18.66
CA ILE A 280 -18.37 7.39 18.39
C ILE A 280 -16.92 7.31 18.86
N SER A 281 -16.62 6.34 19.70
CA SER A 281 -15.26 6.16 20.23
C SER A 281 -14.33 5.59 19.17
N TRP A 282 -13.08 6.10 19.13
CA TRP A 282 -12.08 5.63 18.18
C TRP A 282 -10.67 5.71 18.74
N HIS A 283 -9.80 4.85 18.25
CA HIS A 283 -8.37 4.86 18.57
C HIS A 283 -7.51 4.57 17.34
N TYR A 284 -6.36 5.23 17.27
CA TYR A 284 -5.36 5.01 16.24
C TYR A 284 -4.03 4.62 16.91
N TYR A 285 -3.68 3.34 16.80
CA TYR A 285 -2.46 2.77 17.37
C TYR A 285 -1.38 2.70 16.31
N ALA A 286 -0.35 3.54 16.45
CA ALA A 286 0.81 3.58 15.57
C ALA A 286 1.96 4.29 16.28
N ASP A 287 3.18 3.84 16.07
CA ASP A 287 4.36 4.48 16.65
C ASP A 287 4.39 5.98 16.35
N GLU A 288 4.60 6.82 17.36
CA GLU A 288 4.58 8.29 17.22
C GLU A 288 5.60 8.77 16.19
N GLY A 289 6.76 8.11 16.12
CA GLY A 289 7.83 8.43 15.18
C GLY A 289 7.72 7.73 13.83
N SER A 290 6.68 6.93 13.61
CA SER A 290 6.56 6.14 12.39
C SER A 290 6.13 7.00 11.21
N TRP A 291 6.81 6.82 10.09
CA TRP A 291 6.42 7.40 8.80
C TRP A 291 5.11 6.80 8.23
N MET A 292 4.65 5.67 8.79
CA MET A 292 3.36 5.03 8.50
C MET A 292 2.19 5.64 9.29
N ASN A 293 2.46 6.52 10.26
CA ASN A 293 1.41 7.17 11.04
C ASN A 293 0.76 8.29 10.22
N ALA A 294 -0.35 7.97 9.53
CA ALA A 294 -1.08 8.91 8.67
C ALA A 294 -1.50 10.19 9.41
N LEU A 295 -1.95 10.07 10.66
CA LEU A 295 -2.45 11.22 11.43
C LEU A 295 -1.35 12.20 11.86
N LEU A 296 -0.08 11.80 11.80
CA LEU A 296 1.07 12.68 11.99
C LEU A 296 1.14 13.76 10.88
N ALA A 297 0.63 13.44 9.70
CA ALA A 297 0.58 14.36 8.55
C ALA A 297 -0.71 15.19 8.48
N ILE A 298 -1.68 14.94 9.36
CA ILE A 298 -2.94 15.71 9.44
C ILE A 298 -2.84 16.73 10.57
N LYS A 299 -2.72 18.01 10.19
CA LYS A 299 -2.36 19.09 11.10
C LYS A 299 -3.28 19.23 12.30
N HIS A 300 -4.60 19.25 12.08
CA HIS A 300 -5.54 19.41 13.17
C HIS A 300 -5.55 18.18 14.09
N MET A 301 -5.30 16.96 13.59
CA MET A 301 -5.15 15.75 14.39
C MET A 301 -3.86 15.78 15.20
N ARG A 302 -2.71 16.08 14.55
CA ARG A 302 -1.40 16.12 15.21
C ARG A 302 -1.36 17.09 16.39
N PHE A 303 -2.00 18.26 16.25
CA PHE A 303 -1.99 19.31 17.29
C PHE A 303 -3.29 19.36 18.11
N SER A 304 -4.10 18.30 18.11
CA SER A 304 -5.33 18.20 18.87
C SER A 304 -5.13 17.62 20.26
N LYS A 305 -6.22 17.61 21.04
CA LYS A 305 -6.33 16.89 22.31
C LYS A 305 -6.34 15.36 22.16
N HIS A 306 -6.52 14.85 20.94
CA HIS A 306 -6.56 13.42 20.63
C HIS A 306 -5.15 12.81 20.65
N TRP A 307 -4.13 13.61 20.33
CA TRP A 307 -2.75 13.15 20.35
C TRP A 307 -2.31 12.75 21.77
N GLY A 308 -1.79 11.53 21.91
CA GLY A 308 -1.41 10.93 23.20
C GLY A 308 -2.59 10.46 24.07
N ARG A 309 -3.82 10.55 23.56
CA ARG A 309 -5.02 10.01 24.21
C ARG A 309 -5.73 8.97 23.37
N ASP A 310 -6.07 9.32 22.12
CA ASP A 310 -6.77 8.48 21.14
C ASP A 310 -5.86 8.15 19.94
N ILE A 311 -4.66 8.73 19.91
CA ILE A 311 -3.56 8.41 18.97
C ILE A 311 -2.36 8.08 19.85
N THR A 312 -1.99 6.80 19.95
CA THR A 312 -0.97 6.30 20.87
C THR A 312 -0.07 5.28 20.21
N GLU A 313 1.01 4.89 20.89
CA GLU A 313 1.91 3.84 20.45
C GLU A 313 1.18 2.49 20.24
N GLU A 314 1.67 1.68 19.31
CA GLU A 314 1.01 0.44 18.89
C GLU A 314 0.86 -0.55 20.06
N GLU A 315 1.83 -0.65 20.95
CA GLU A 315 1.80 -1.59 22.07
C GLU A 315 0.64 -1.33 23.05
N GLN A 316 0.09 -0.11 23.10
CA GLN A 316 -1.05 0.24 23.94
C GLN A 316 -2.30 -0.57 23.56
N PHE A 317 -2.46 -1.00 22.30
CA PHE A 317 -3.59 -1.81 21.85
C PHE A 317 -3.76 -3.08 22.68
N MET A 318 -2.69 -3.82 22.96
CA MET A 318 -2.76 -5.05 23.73
C MET A 318 -3.11 -4.80 25.20
N GLU A 319 -2.69 -3.68 25.76
CA GLU A 319 -3.07 -3.25 27.11
C GLU A 319 -4.57 -2.89 27.18
N ASP A 320 -5.08 -2.18 26.17
CA ASP A 320 -6.49 -1.76 26.11
C ASP A 320 -7.42 -2.96 25.91
N ILE A 321 -7.09 -3.92 25.04
CA ILE A 321 -7.86 -5.16 24.91
C ILE A 321 -7.91 -5.94 26.24
N THR A 322 -6.78 -6.08 26.92
CA THR A 322 -6.72 -6.83 28.20
C THR A 322 -7.40 -6.09 29.35
N SER A 323 -7.43 -4.78 29.30
CA SER A 323 -8.13 -3.90 30.27
C SER A 323 -9.62 -3.74 29.94
N GLU A 324 -10.12 -4.42 28.91
CA GLU A 324 -11.51 -4.33 28.43
C GLU A 324 -11.91 -2.90 27.99
N ASN A 325 -11.02 -2.21 27.26
CA ASN A 325 -11.15 -0.84 26.77
C ASN A 325 -10.94 -0.75 25.27
N LEU A 326 -11.65 -1.56 24.47
CA LEU A 326 -11.64 -1.46 23.01
C LEU A 326 -12.65 -0.42 22.55
N ASP A 327 -12.22 0.55 21.77
CA ASP A 327 -13.07 1.55 21.14
C ASP A 327 -13.89 0.97 19.97
N GLU A 328 -14.95 1.69 19.54
CA GLU A 328 -15.85 1.25 18.46
C GLU A 328 -15.12 1.15 17.12
N VAL A 329 -14.22 2.08 16.82
CA VAL A 329 -13.43 2.06 15.58
C VAL A 329 -11.94 2.20 15.89
N THR A 330 -11.16 1.24 15.44
CA THR A 330 -9.75 1.10 15.82
C THR A 330 -8.86 0.85 14.62
N TRP A 331 -7.82 1.65 14.45
CA TRP A 331 -6.71 1.38 13.53
C TRP A 331 -5.52 0.84 14.28
N VAL A 332 -4.85 -0.16 13.71
CA VAL A 332 -3.60 -0.71 14.27
C VAL A 332 -2.57 -0.82 13.15
N VAL A 333 -1.49 -0.06 13.28
CA VAL A 333 -0.37 -0.03 12.34
C VAL A 333 0.85 -0.64 13.04
N PRO A 334 1.28 -1.84 12.64
CA PRO A 334 2.39 -2.53 13.32
C PRO A 334 3.71 -1.81 13.11
N GLY A 335 4.55 -1.83 14.14
CA GLY A 335 5.89 -1.24 14.11
C GLY A 335 6.85 -1.94 13.11
N PRO A 336 7.99 -1.29 12.80
CA PRO A 336 8.91 -1.74 11.73
C PRO A 336 9.43 -3.18 11.87
N GLY A 337 9.44 -3.76 13.07
CA GLY A 337 9.92 -5.14 13.30
C GLY A 337 8.95 -6.23 12.89
N VAL A 338 7.65 -5.90 12.74
CA VAL A 338 6.55 -6.87 12.58
C VAL A 338 5.55 -6.47 11.48
N ASN A 339 5.81 -5.39 10.77
CA ASN A 339 4.96 -4.87 9.71
C ASN A 339 5.03 -5.68 8.40
N GLU A 340 6.06 -6.53 8.22
CA GLU A 340 6.30 -7.39 7.04
C GLU A 340 6.86 -6.69 5.80
N HIS A 341 7.26 -5.40 5.91
CA HIS A 341 7.88 -4.67 4.82
C HIS A 341 9.07 -5.45 4.22
N PRO A 342 9.22 -5.54 2.88
CA PRO A 342 10.45 -6.05 2.28
C PRO A 342 11.63 -5.14 2.65
N GLY A 343 12.83 -5.69 2.68
CA GLY A 343 14.02 -4.93 3.09
C GLY A 343 14.43 -5.12 4.55
N GLY A 344 13.91 -6.14 5.24
CA GLY A 344 14.38 -6.46 6.60
C GLY A 344 13.44 -7.27 7.48
N PRO A 345 12.20 -6.83 7.75
CA PRO A 345 11.28 -7.55 8.62
C PRO A 345 10.96 -8.99 8.16
N SER A 346 10.84 -9.87 9.15
CA SER A 346 10.43 -11.27 8.94
C SER A 346 8.91 -11.36 8.82
N VAL A 347 8.42 -11.99 7.75
CA VAL A 347 6.98 -12.27 7.58
C VAL A 347 6.47 -13.20 8.69
N CYS A 348 7.30 -14.16 9.14
CA CYS A 348 6.95 -15.02 10.27
C CYS A 348 6.72 -14.23 11.57
N MET A 349 7.57 -13.25 11.85
CA MET A 349 7.41 -12.39 13.04
C MET A 349 6.12 -11.56 12.93
N GLY A 350 5.85 -11.00 11.75
CA GLY A 350 4.63 -10.25 11.48
C GLY A 350 3.36 -11.11 11.55
N GLU A 351 3.42 -12.35 11.06
CA GLU A 351 2.32 -13.30 11.18
C GLU A 351 2.03 -13.65 12.64
N ASN A 352 3.07 -13.90 13.46
CA ASN A 352 2.92 -14.18 14.89
C ASN A 352 2.34 -12.98 15.63
N TRP A 353 2.81 -11.77 15.36
CA TRP A 353 2.23 -10.53 15.89
C TRP A 353 0.72 -10.45 15.58
N THR A 354 0.35 -10.73 14.33
CA THR A 354 -1.06 -10.75 13.91
C THR A 354 -1.87 -11.80 14.68
N VAL A 355 -1.29 -13.00 14.87
CA VAL A 355 -1.93 -14.08 15.64
C VAL A 355 -2.21 -13.63 17.07
N ASP A 356 -1.28 -12.98 17.73
CA ASP A 356 -1.45 -12.50 19.11
C ASP A 356 -2.57 -11.47 19.22
N HIS A 357 -2.61 -10.50 18.33
CA HIS A 357 -3.62 -9.44 18.29
C HIS A 357 -5.02 -9.99 18.00
N VAL A 358 -5.16 -10.82 16.98
CA VAL A 358 -6.44 -11.48 16.65
C VAL A 358 -6.89 -12.41 17.77
N ASN A 359 -5.98 -13.17 18.37
CA ASN A 359 -6.29 -14.03 19.52
C ASN A 359 -6.77 -13.24 20.74
N ALA A 360 -6.16 -12.08 21.00
CA ALA A 360 -6.56 -11.22 22.11
C ALA A 360 -8.02 -10.74 21.95
N ILE A 361 -8.37 -10.26 20.74
CA ILE A 361 -9.73 -9.86 20.40
C ILE A 361 -10.68 -11.05 20.52
N MET A 362 -10.34 -12.21 19.94
CA MET A 362 -11.18 -13.41 20.01
C MET A 362 -11.42 -13.91 21.44
N ARG A 363 -10.47 -13.70 22.35
CA ARG A 363 -10.62 -14.06 23.77
C ARG A 363 -11.40 -13.02 24.56
N SER A 364 -11.49 -11.78 24.12
CA SER A 364 -12.16 -10.68 24.79
C SER A 364 -13.69 -10.82 24.81
N LYS A 365 -14.36 -9.95 25.55
CA LYS A 365 -15.83 -9.82 25.55
C LYS A 365 -16.37 -9.25 24.24
N TYR A 366 -15.52 -8.53 23.48
CA TYR A 366 -15.87 -7.79 22.28
C TYR A 366 -16.02 -8.68 21.04
N TRP A 367 -15.44 -9.88 21.04
CA TRP A 367 -15.40 -10.77 19.86
C TRP A 367 -16.74 -10.92 19.14
N LYS A 368 -17.85 -10.96 19.89
CA LYS A 368 -19.18 -11.23 19.32
C LYS A 368 -19.72 -10.12 18.44
N SER A 369 -19.22 -8.91 18.62
CA SER A 369 -19.62 -7.73 17.89
C SER A 369 -18.44 -7.07 17.13
N THR A 370 -17.34 -7.80 16.90
CA THR A 370 -16.14 -7.27 16.25
C THR A 370 -15.98 -7.82 14.85
N VAL A 371 -15.57 -6.95 13.94
CA VAL A 371 -14.94 -7.32 12.67
C VAL A 371 -13.50 -6.81 12.65
N ILE A 372 -12.59 -7.66 12.18
CA ILE A 372 -11.17 -7.33 11.99
C ILE A 372 -10.90 -7.39 10.50
N PHE A 373 -10.41 -6.28 9.94
CA PHE A 373 -9.85 -6.21 8.59
C PHE A 373 -8.32 -6.22 8.70
N ILE A 374 -7.67 -7.06 7.90
CA ILE A 374 -6.22 -7.10 7.80
C ILE A 374 -5.88 -6.95 6.33
N THR A 375 -5.13 -5.91 5.99
CA THR A 375 -4.63 -5.67 4.64
C THR A 375 -3.19 -5.19 4.67
N TRP A 376 -2.58 -5.09 3.50
CA TRP A 376 -1.27 -4.49 3.27
C TRP A 376 -1.48 -3.24 2.41
N ASP A 377 -0.76 -2.21 2.70
CA ASP A 377 -0.93 -0.88 2.12
C ASP A 377 -0.72 -0.86 0.59
N ASP A 378 0.43 -1.34 0.12
CA ASP A 378 0.77 -1.38 -1.29
C ASP A 378 1.44 -2.71 -1.73
N PHE A 379 1.83 -2.78 -3.01
CA PHE A 379 2.32 -4.00 -3.66
C PHE A 379 3.77 -4.38 -3.31
N GLY A 380 4.57 -3.47 -2.71
CA GLY A 380 5.95 -3.73 -2.31
C GLY A 380 6.87 -4.23 -3.42
N GLY A 381 6.58 -3.94 -4.68
CA GLY A 381 7.33 -4.44 -5.82
C GLY A 381 7.11 -5.93 -6.15
N PHE A 382 6.25 -6.63 -5.43
CA PHE A 382 5.91 -8.02 -5.70
C PHE A 382 4.94 -8.15 -6.87
N TYR A 383 5.09 -9.24 -7.62
CA TYR A 383 4.26 -9.56 -8.77
C TYR A 383 2.80 -9.80 -8.38
N ASP A 384 1.90 -9.23 -9.15
CA ASP A 384 0.49 -9.59 -9.22
C ASP A 384 0.05 -9.65 -10.69
N HIS A 385 -0.83 -10.60 -11.02
CA HIS A 385 -1.20 -10.81 -12.42
C HIS A 385 -2.52 -10.14 -12.83
N VAL A 386 -3.32 -9.67 -11.86
CA VAL A 386 -4.62 -9.04 -12.15
C VAL A 386 -4.46 -7.54 -12.33
N PRO A 387 -4.84 -6.99 -13.50
CA PRO A 387 -4.73 -5.56 -13.71
C PRO A 387 -5.73 -4.79 -12.84
N PRO A 388 -5.28 -3.74 -12.12
CA PRO A 388 -6.18 -2.93 -11.33
C PRO A 388 -7.14 -2.10 -12.21
N PRO A 389 -8.38 -1.85 -11.75
CA PRO A 389 -9.23 -0.84 -12.35
C PRO A 389 -8.61 0.55 -12.22
N GLN A 390 -8.65 1.36 -13.27
CA GLN A 390 -8.24 2.75 -13.17
C GLN A 390 -9.47 3.63 -12.89
N THR A 391 -9.64 4.02 -11.63
CA THR A 391 -10.79 4.81 -11.16
C THR A 391 -10.57 6.32 -11.36
N ASP A 392 -9.35 6.78 -11.15
CA ASP A 392 -8.93 8.18 -11.33
C ASP A 392 -7.43 8.27 -11.68
N HIS A 393 -6.82 9.46 -11.57
CA HIS A 393 -5.39 9.69 -11.83
C HIS A 393 -4.46 9.19 -10.71
N MET A 394 -5.00 8.73 -9.61
CA MET A 394 -4.23 8.04 -8.58
C MET A 394 -4.16 6.52 -8.83
N GLY A 395 -5.06 5.99 -9.63
CA GLY A 395 -5.14 4.57 -10.01
C GLY A 395 -6.32 3.86 -9.36
N LEU A 396 -6.28 2.64 -9.14
CA LEU A 396 -5.91 1.69 -8.10
C LEU A 396 -4.55 1.06 -8.45
N GLY A 397 -3.83 0.64 -7.41
CA GLY A 397 -2.58 -0.11 -7.56
C GLY A 397 -2.80 -1.63 -7.66
N PRO A 398 -1.74 -2.43 -7.71
CA PRO A 398 -1.83 -3.88 -7.71
C PRO A 398 -2.58 -4.39 -6.47
N ARG A 399 -3.14 -5.61 -6.56
CA ARG A 399 -3.90 -6.20 -5.45
C ARG A 399 -3.04 -6.39 -4.21
N SER A 400 -3.60 -6.00 -3.05
CA SER A 400 -3.13 -6.41 -1.72
C SER A 400 -4.01 -7.54 -1.18
N PRO A 401 -3.55 -8.40 -0.24
CA PRO A 401 -4.43 -9.34 0.43
C PRO A 401 -5.44 -8.62 1.32
N LEU A 402 -6.65 -9.14 1.43
CA LEU A 402 -7.63 -8.72 2.43
C LEU A 402 -8.13 -9.94 3.20
N LEU A 403 -8.00 -9.92 4.52
CA LEU A 403 -8.63 -10.90 5.41
C LEU A 403 -9.72 -10.21 6.22
N VAL A 404 -10.93 -10.76 6.22
CA VAL A 404 -12.05 -10.27 7.04
C VAL A 404 -12.40 -11.30 8.07
N ILE A 405 -12.08 -11.00 9.33
CA ILE A 405 -12.16 -11.94 10.46
C ILE A 405 -13.24 -11.46 11.42
N SER A 406 -14.35 -12.18 11.47
CA SER A 406 -15.49 -11.88 12.33
C SER A 406 -16.30 -13.16 12.60
N PRO A 407 -16.99 -13.26 13.75
CA PRO A 407 -17.97 -14.32 13.91
C PRO A 407 -19.13 -14.21 12.91
N TRP A 408 -19.31 -13.06 12.29
CA TRP A 408 -20.36 -12.77 11.30
C TRP A 408 -19.88 -12.87 9.86
N ALA A 409 -18.56 -12.96 9.63
CA ALA A 409 -18.02 -13.14 8.28
C ALA A 409 -18.42 -14.50 7.68
N LYS A 410 -18.64 -14.61 6.37
CA LYS A 410 -18.86 -15.88 5.67
C LYS A 410 -17.70 -16.82 5.89
N GLN A 411 -17.96 -18.12 5.92
CA GLN A 411 -16.91 -19.10 6.25
C GLN A 411 -16.20 -19.62 4.99
N GLY A 412 -14.87 -19.48 4.94
CA GLY A 412 -14.06 -19.97 3.83
C GLY A 412 -14.51 -19.37 2.50
N PHE A 413 -14.97 -18.14 2.54
CA PHE A 413 -15.48 -17.41 1.37
C PHE A 413 -14.36 -16.61 0.73
N VAL A 414 -14.21 -16.77 -0.58
CA VAL A 414 -13.35 -15.91 -1.40
C VAL A 414 -14.26 -14.88 -2.04
N ASP A 415 -13.99 -13.60 -1.77
CA ASP A 415 -14.76 -12.47 -2.27
C ASP A 415 -14.05 -11.88 -3.49
N ASP A 416 -14.72 -11.90 -4.65
CA ASP A 416 -14.23 -11.36 -5.92
C ASP A 416 -14.75 -9.93 -6.22
N THR A 417 -15.40 -9.30 -5.24
CA THR A 417 -15.83 -7.91 -5.35
C THR A 417 -14.62 -6.99 -5.34
N VAL A 418 -14.61 -6.00 -6.23
CA VAL A 418 -13.56 -4.96 -6.23
C VAL A 418 -13.67 -4.12 -4.96
N THR A 419 -12.63 -4.17 -4.13
CA THR A 419 -12.52 -3.42 -2.89
C THR A 419 -11.16 -2.72 -2.80
N GLU A 420 -11.05 -1.75 -1.92
CA GLU A 420 -9.82 -1.01 -1.60
C GLU A 420 -9.84 -0.59 -0.11
N PRO A 421 -8.79 -0.01 0.46
CA PRO A 421 -8.79 0.52 1.83
C PRO A 421 -9.97 1.46 2.14
N SER A 422 -10.41 2.29 1.18
CA SER A 422 -11.61 3.14 1.35
C SER A 422 -12.91 2.35 1.50
N SER A 423 -12.94 1.06 1.16
CA SER A 423 -14.10 0.18 1.41
C SER A 423 -14.33 -0.06 2.90
N VAL A 424 -13.28 -0.04 3.71
CA VAL A 424 -13.41 -0.13 5.17
C VAL A 424 -14.01 1.16 5.74
N LEU A 425 -13.65 2.33 5.17
CA LEU A 425 -14.28 3.61 5.54
C LEU A 425 -15.77 3.59 5.18
N ALA A 426 -16.12 3.16 3.96
CA ALA A 426 -17.52 3.04 3.52
C ALA A 426 -18.36 2.13 4.45
N LEU A 427 -17.78 1.06 4.98
CA LEU A 427 -18.44 0.23 5.99
C LEU A 427 -18.63 0.98 7.31
N ILE A 428 -17.59 1.66 7.81
CA ILE A 428 -17.66 2.44 9.06
C ILE A 428 -18.74 3.52 8.94
N GLU A 429 -18.77 4.22 7.82
CA GLU A 429 -19.76 5.26 7.52
C GLU A 429 -21.18 4.69 7.53
N GLU A 430 -21.41 3.56 6.87
CA GLU A 430 -22.73 2.93 6.80
C GLU A 430 -23.21 2.42 8.16
N ILE A 431 -22.38 1.69 8.90
CA ILE A 431 -22.81 1.14 10.22
C ILE A 431 -23.03 2.21 11.27
N HIS A 432 -22.43 3.38 11.12
CA HIS A 432 -22.60 4.51 12.04
C HIS A 432 -23.49 5.64 11.50
N GLY A 433 -23.98 5.50 10.26
CA GLY A 433 -24.85 6.51 9.63
C GLY A 433 -24.12 7.83 9.36
N LEU A 434 -22.83 7.78 9.01
CA LEU A 434 -22.00 8.94 8.70
C LEU A 434 -22.08 9.29 7.21
N ASP A 435 -21.78 10.54 6.88
CA ASP A 435 -21.60 10.96 5.49
C ASP A 435 -20.23 10.48 4.97
N CYS A 436 -20.11 10.15 3.68
CA CYS A 436 -18.82 9.84 3.10
C CYS A 436 -17.91 11.07 2.98
N LEU A 437 -16.59 10.88 3.09
CA LEU A 437 -15.60 11.94 3.08
C LEU A 437 -15.28 12.45 1.67
N THR A 438 -15.22 11.54 0.70
CA THR A 438 -14.75 11.81 -0.66
C THR A 438 -15.55 11.01 -1.69
N HIS A 439 -15.29 11.26 -2.96
CA HIS A 439 -15.90 10.43 -3.99
C HIS A 439 -15.39 8.96 -3.98
N ARG A 440 -14.20 8.70 -3.38
CA ARG A 440 -13.61 7.35 -3.32
C ARG A 440 -14.41 6.44 -2.40
N ASP A 441 -14.56 6.81 -1.14
CA ASP A 441 -15.32 6.07 -0.15
C ASP A 441 -16.82 6.08 -0.45
N CYS A 442 -17.36 7.19 -1.00
CA CYS A 442 -18.75 7.25 -1.50
C CYS A 442 -19.09 6.17 -2.55
N ASN A 443 -18.11 5.77 -3.37
CA ASN A 443 -18.32 4.82 -4.46
C ASN A 443 -17.63 3.47 -4.24
N ALA A 444 -16.87 3.32 -3.16
CA ALA A 444 -16.25 2.06 -2.79
C ALA A 444 -17.31 1.02 -2.37
N SER A 445 -17.01 -0.27 -2.54
CA SER A 445 -17.80 -1.33 -1.91
C SER A 445 -17.79 -1.14 -0.38
N ASN A 446 -18.95 -1.26 0.25
CA ASN A 446 -19.10 -1.21 1.71
C ASN A 446 -18.82 -2.53 2.42
N LEU A 447 -18.32 -3.54 1.70
CA LEU A 447 -17.99 -4.87 2.23
C LEU A 447 -19.18 -5.64 2.85
N ALA A 448 -20.44 -5.20 2.64
CA ALA A 448 -21.61 -5.88 3.20
C ALA A 448 -21.73 -7.34 2.72
N GLN A 449 -21.29 -7.62 1.49
CA GLN A 449 -21.33 -8.95 0.88
C GLN A 449 -20.47 -10.00 1.59
N VAL A 450 -19.51 -9.62 2.41
CA VAL A 450 -18.66 -10.59 3.12
C VAL A 450 -19.31 -11.15 4.39
N PHE A 451 -20.42 -10.57 4.86
CA PHE A 451 -21.11 -10.99 6.07
C PHE A 451 -22.28 -11.93 5.81
N ASP A 452 -22.62 -12.69 6.83
CA ASP A 452 -23.83 -13.52 6.94
C ASP A 452 -24.50 -13.19 8.29
N PHE A 453 -25.33 -12.16 8.30
CA PHE A 453 -26.08 -11.71 9.48
C PHE A 453 -27.31 -12.59 9.80
N ASP A 454 -27.76 -13.44 8.87
CA ASP A 454 -28.86 -14.39 9.05
C ASP A 454 -28.44 -15.65 9.82
N GLN A 455 -27.20 -15.75 10.25
CA GLN A 455 -26.72 -16.89 11.03
C GLN A 455 -27.54 -17.08 12.30
N PRO A 456 -27.82 -18.35 12.71
CA PRO A 456 -28.52 -18.59 13.97
C PRO A 456 -27.73 -17.96 15.14
N ALA A 457 -28.42 -17.33 16.07
CA ALA A 457 -27.84 -16.62 17.22
C ALA A 457 -26.87 -17.45 18.09
N SER A 458 -26.80 -18.77 17.88
CA SER A 458 -25.83 -19.68 18.52
C SER A 458 -24.52 -19.77 17.75
N ALA A 459 -24.50 -19.49 16.43
CA ALA A 459 -23.33 -19.70 15.58
C ALA A 459 -22.16 -18.75 15.87
N PRO A 460 -22.36 -17.42 16.11
CA PRO A 460 -21.25 -16.51 16.34
C PRO A 460 -20.56 -16.69 17.67
N LYS A 461 -21.22 -17.29 18.66
CA LYS A 461 -20.70 -17.37 20.04
C LYS A 461 -19.44 -18.20 20.18
N ASP A 462 -19.30 -19.21 19.32
CA ASP A 462 -18.27 -20.24 19.42
C ASP A 462 -17.30 -20.24 18.22
N ARG A 463 -17.46 -19.31 17.27
CA ARG A 463 -16.62 -19.21 16.08
C ARG A 463 -15.30 -18.49 16.36
N LYS A 464 -14.52 -19.08 17.27
CA LYS A 464 -13.18 -18.61 17.61
C LYS A 464 -12.14 -19.52 16.96
N LEU A 465 -11.19 -18.93 16.26
CA LEU A 465 -10.03 -19.62 15.71
C LEU A 465 -8.79 -19.13 16.46
N ILE A 466 -8.49 -19.75 17.58
CA ILE A 466 -7.29 -19.44 18.35
C ILE A 466 -6.12 -20.21 17.74
N LEU A 467 -5.18 -19.47 17.18
CA LEU A 467 -3.99 -20.02 16.53
C LEU A 467 -2.78 -19.94 17.46
N GLU A 468 -1.76 -20.74 17.17
CA GLU A 468 -0.48 -20.73 17.87
C GLU A 468 0.56 -19.99 17.01
N GLU A 469 1.44 -19.23 17.66
CA GLU A 469 2.64 -18.70 17.04
C GLU A 469 3.50 -19.85 16.51
N ARG A 470 4.20 -19.58 15.41
CA ARG A 470 5.15 -20.54 14.83
C ARG A 470 6.59 -20.15 15.10
N SER A 471 7.49 -21.14 15.09
CA SER A 471 8.92 -20.86 15.15
C SER A 471 9.39 -20.14 13.87
N CYS A 472 10.09 -19.04 14.05
CA CYS A 472 10.73 -18.27 12.97
C CYS A 472 12.21 -18.61 12.76
N GLU A 473 12.76 -19.59 13.52
CA GLU A 473 14.16 -19.95 13.41
C GLU A 473 14.47 -20.72 12.12
N GLY A 474 15.54 -20.33 11.44
CA GLY A 474 16.06 -21.04 10.27
C GLY A 474 15.19 -20.94 9.02
N LEU A 475 14.30 -19.95 8.94
CA LEU A 475 13.53 -19.68 7.75
C LEU A 475 14.40 -19.07 6.64
N PRO A 476 14.07 -19.28 5.36
CA PRO A 476 14.87 -18.78 4.26
C PRO A 476 14.85 -17.26 4.20
N ALA A 477 16.02 -16.65 4.05
CA ALA A 477 16.18 -15.25 3.72
C ALA A 477 16.77 -15.12 2.31
N ARG A 478 16.36 -14.13 1.55
CA ARG A 478 16.97 -13.71 0.30
C ARG A 478 17.71 -12.41 0.58
N ILE A 479 19.03 -12.49 0.61
CA ILE A 479 19.91 -11.34 0.79
C ILE A 479 20.72 -11.21 -0.48
N SER A 480 20.67 -10.04 -1.14
CA SER A 480 21.46 -9.83 -2.35
C SER A 480 22.95 -9.73 -2.02
N ALA A 481 23.81 -10.18 -2.94
CA ALA A 481 25.25 -10.11 -2.77
C ALA A 481 25.82 -8.67 -2.65
N GLN A 482 25.05 -7.66 -3.09
CA GLN A 482 25.39 -6.25 -2.90
C GLN A 482 25.15 -5.79 -1.47
N TYR A 483 24.07 -6.27 -0.85
CA TYR A 483 23.73 -5.95 0.53
C TYR A 483 24.72 -6.56 1.53
N GLU A 484 25.12 -7.82 1.34
CA GLU A 484 26.18 -8.45 2.16
C GLU A 484 27.49 -7.66 2.17
N LYS A 485 27.73 -6.85 1.14
CA LYS A 485 28.96 -6.08 0.97
C LYS A 485 28.92 -4.70 1.63
N HIS A 486 27.78 -4.09 1.81
CA HIS A 486 27.61 -2.70 2.24
C HIS A 486 26.96 -2.51 3.62
N GLY A 487 26.39 -3.56 4.22
CA GLY A 487 25.85 -3.56 5.57
C GLY A 487 24.81 -2.45 5.84
N ASP A 488 24.63 -2.12 7.11
CA ASP A 488 23.66 -1.14 7.62
C ASP A 488 23.71 0.28 6.99
N ASP A 489 24.79 0.62 6.27
CA ASP A 489 24.87 1.93 5.59
C ASP A 489 23.93 2.04 4.37
N ALA A 490 23.48 0.92 3.81
CA ALA A 490 22.49 0.90 2.73
C ALA A 490 21.07 1.13 3.27
N PHE A 491 20.77 0.67 4.48
CA PHE A 491 19.49 0.89 5.15
C PHE A 491 19.21 2.38 5.40
N ARG A 492 20.26 3.15 5.70
CA ARG A 492 20.19 4.60 5.91
C ARG A 492 20.05 5.40 4.61
N ALA A 493 20.29 4.77 3.46
CA ALA A 493 20.20 5.44 2.15
C ALA A 493 18.89 5.14 1.40
N LEU A 494 18.09 4.16 1.84
CA LEU A 494 16.83 3.72 1.21
C LEU A 494 15.59 4.01 2.08
N GLY A 495 15.78 4.26 3.37
CA GLY A 495 14.74 4.75 4.28
C GLY A 495 14.59 6.27 4.24
N ASP A 496 15.22 6.85 3.27
CA ASP A 496 15.32 8.29 3.13
C ASP A 496 14.66 8.75 1.84
#